data_c06d3f66549762d2722d4953c52c8a5e
#
_entry.id   c06d3f66549762d2722d4953c52c8a5e
#
_cell.length_a   1.000
_cell.length_b   1.000
_cell.length_c   1.000
_cell.angle_alpha   90.00
_cell.angle_beta   90.00
_cell.angle_gamma   90.00
#
_symmetry.space_group_name_H-M   'P 1'
#
loop_
_entity.id
_entity.type
_entity.pdbx_description
1 polymer ?
#
loop_
_entity_poly.entity_id
_entity_poly.type
_entity_poly.pdbx_seq_one_letter_code
_entity_poly.pdbx_strand_id
1 'polypeptide(L)'
;LCGVFFHSGTGVEKDPAQAVVWYRKAAEQGFARAQCNLGYCYKNGIGVLKDERLAIKWYRKAAEQGFARAQNNLGVCYRDGAGVPKDPAQAVVWYRKAAEQGYATAQYNLGVCYKNGKGVPKDAAQAVVWYRKAAEQGYADAQCNLGYCYETGAGVPKDLAQAARWYRKAAEQGQTIAQYNLGICYKNGTGVPKDTAQAAAWYRRAANQGDADAQYSLGRLYENGTGVPKDTAQAAAWYRKAADQGHANAKQRL
;
A
#
# COMPACT_ATOMS: atom_id res chain seq x y z
N LEU A 1 4.15 26.76 -8.14
CA LEU A 1 2.81 26.76 -7.51
C LEU A 1 1.68 26.65 -8.55
N CYS A 2 1.69 27.46 -9.65
CA CYS A 2 0.59 27.46 -10.65
C CYS A 2 0.23 26.07 -11.20
N GLY A 3 1.20 25.25 -11.59
CA GLY A 3 0.94 23.91 -12.10
C GLY A 3 0.22 22.98 -11.12
N VAL A 4 0.41 23.18 -9.81
CA VAL A 4 -0.30 22.42 -8.78
C VAL A 4 -1.76 22.84 -8.69
N PHE A 5 -2.06 24.11 -8.77
CA PHE A 5 -3.44 24.63 -8.76
C PHE A 5 -4.26 24.09 -9.92
N PHE A 6 -3.74 24.13 -11.15
CA PHE A 6 -4.40 23.54 -12.32
C PHE A 6 -4.53 22.01 -12.25
N HIS A 7 -3.59 21.34 -11.60
CA HIS A 7 -3.66 19.89 -11.43
C HIS A 7 -4.74 19.48 -10.41
N SER A 8 -4.86 20.21 -9.31
CA SER A 8 -5.80 19.91 -8.22
C SER A 8 -7.18 20.55 -8.37
N GLY A 9 -7.29 21.62 -9.18
CA GLY A 9 -8.50 22.45 -9.26
C GLY A 9 -8.67 23.38 -8.06
N THR A 10 -7.61 23.65 -7.31
CA THR A 10 -7.69 24.52 -6.12
C THR A 10 -7.67 25.99 -6.52
N GLY A 11 -8.82 26.67 -6.41
CA GLY A 11 -8.98 28.09 -6.76
C GLY A 11 -9.02 28.40 -8.26
N VAL A 12 -8.90 27.38 -9.11
CA VAL A 12 -9.02 27.46 -10.59
C VAL A 12 -9.67 26.19 -11.11
N GLU A 13 -10.26 26.26 -12.28
CA GLU A 13 -10.76 25.05 -12.94
C GLU A 13 -9.62 24.06 -13.18
N LYS A 14 -9.92 22.77 -12.96
CA LYS A 14 -8.94 21.70 -13.17
C LYS A 14 -8.60 21.57 -14.64
N ASP A 15 -7.38 21.90 -15.00
CA ASP A 15 -6.83 21.79 -16.35
C ASP A 15 -5.46 21.07 -16.32
N PRO A 16 -5.44 19.75 -16.53
CA PRO A 16 -4.20 18.99 -16.56
C PRO A 16 -3.23 19.41 -17.66
N ALA A 17 -3.72 19.90 -18.81
CA ALA A 17 -2.87 20.34 -19.91
C ALA A 17 -2.14 21.65 -19.53
N GLN A 18 -2.84 22.60 -18.94
CA GLN A 18 -2.22 23.81 -18.39
C GLN A 18 -1.26 23.50 -17.26
N ALA A 19 -1.60 22.53 -16.39
CA ALA A 19 -0.68 22.08 -15.34
C ALA A 19 0.65 21.62 -15.92
N VAL A 20 0.62 20.84 -17.00
CA VAL A 20 1.83 20.34 -17.68
C VAL A 20 2.64 21.49 -18.29
N VAL A 21 2.01 22.49 -18.88
CA VAL A 21 2.73 23.68 -19.40
C VAL A 21 3.54 24.35 -18.29
N TRP A 22 2.92 24.57 -17.12
CA TRP A 22 3.60 25.19 -15.98
C TRP A 22 4.67 24.27 -15.36
N TYR A 23 4.42 22.96 -15.26
CA TYR A 23 5.44 22.02 -14.78
C TYR A 23 6.64 22.01 -15.73
N ARG A 24 6.43 22.05 -17.06
CA ARG A 24 7.51 22.06 -18.05
C ARG A 24 8.38 23.30 -17.90
N LYS A 25 7.76 24.50 -17.85
CA LYS A 25 8.50 25.76 -17.66
C LYS A 25 9.38 25.73 -16.40
N ALA A 26 8.84 25.24 -15.29
CA ALA A 26 9.59 25.12 -14.04
C ALA A 26 10.66 24.00 -14.08
N ALA A 27 10.34 22.86 -14.71
CA ALA A 27 11.26 21.73 -14.84
C ALA A 27 12.49 22.07 -15.71
N GLU A 28 12.29 22.85 -16.75
CA GLU A 28 13.36 23.37 -17.61
C GLU A 28 14.29 24.34 -16.87
N GLN A 29 13.76 25.07 -15.89
CA GLN A 29 14.54 25.90 -14.96
C GLN A 29 15.24 25.10 -13.85
N GLY A 30 15.13 23.79 -13.84
CA GLY A 30 15.83 22.92 -12.89
C GLY A 30 15.07 22.57 -11.62
N PHE A 31 13.84 23.04 -11.39
CA PHE A 31 13.11 22.74 -10.15
C PHE A 31 12.76 21.25 -10.04
N ALA A 32 13.41 20.54 -9.13
CA ALA A 32 13.29 19.08 -8.95
C ALA A 32 11.84 18.61 -8.72
N ARG A 33 11.06 19.37 -7.94
CA ARG A 33 9.64 19.07 -7.70
C ARG A 33 8.81 19.16 -9.00
N ALA A 34 9.10 20.13 -9.86
CA ALA A 34 8.42 20.30 -11.14
C ALA A 34 8.82 19.19 -12.12
N GLN A 35 10.10 18.83 -12.14
CA GLN A 35 10.61 17.70 -12.93
C GLN A 35 9.94 16.38 -12.50
N CYS A 36 9.81 16.14 -11.21
CA CYS A 36 9.11 14.96 -10.70
C CYS A 36 7.62 14.96 -11.08
N ASN A 37 6.93 16.10 -10.99
CA ASN A 37 5.53 16.20 -11.37
C ASN A 37 5.34 16.04 -12.89
N LEU A 38 6.23 16.60 -13.70
CA LEU A 38 6.21 16.44 -15.16
C LEU A 38 6.45 14.97 -15.54
N GLY A 39 7.41 14.31 -14.89
CA GLY A 39 7.63 12.86 -15.04
C GLY A 39 6.38 12.03 -14.70
N TYR A 40 5.65 12.41 -13.65
CA TYR A 40 4.40 11.77 -13.28
C TYR A 40 3.30 11.97 -14.34
N CYS A 41 3.20 13.17 -14.91
CA CYS A 41 2.25 13.45 -15.98
C CYS A 41 2.54 12.58 -17.23
N TYR A 42 3.80 12.49 -17.66
CA TYR A 42 4.18 11.64 -18.78
C TYR A 42 3.97 10.16 -18.51
N LYS A 43 4.27 9.68 -17.29
CA LYS A 43 4.07 8.26 -16.93
C LYS A 43 2.60 7.84 -17.04
N ASN A 44 1.69 8.72 -16.64
CA ASN A 44 0.26 8.41 -16.52
C ASN A 44 -0.60 8.99 -17.66
N GLY A 45 -0.04 9.77 -18.59
CA GLY A 45 -0.79 10.42 -19.66
C GLY A 45 -1.72 11.54 -19.15
N ILE A 46 -1.32 12.27 -18.10
CA ILE A 46 -2.14 13.32 -17.50
C ILE A 46 -1.81 14.66 -18.15
N GLY A 47 -2.73 15.20 -18.96
CA GLY A 47 -2.55 16.45 -19.70
C GLY A 47 -1.52 16.38 -20.83
N VAL A 48 -0.94 15.22 -21.09
CA VAL A 48 -0.02 14.90 -22.20
C VAL A 48 -0.20 13.46 -22.63
N LEU A 49 0.26 13.12 -23.82
CA LEU A 49 0.36 11.73 -24.24
C LEU A 49 1.32 10.98 -23.30
N LYS A 50 0.93 9.75 -22.95
CA LYS A 50 1.76 8.86 -22.11
C LYS A 50 3.08 8.59 -22.81
N ASP A 51 4.19 8.87 -22.13
CA ASP A 51 5.54 8.59 -22.59
C ASP A 51 6.43 8.20 -21.40
N GLU A 52 6.66 6.91 -21.26
CA GLU A 52 7.43 6.37 -20.14
C GLU A 52 8.92 6.73 -20.24
N ARG A 53 9.47 6.91 -21.47
CA ARG A 53 10.86 7.33 -21.66
C ARG A 53 11.08 8.78 -21.24
N LEU A 54 10.16 9.67 -21.59
CA LEU A 54 10.19 11.05 -21.11
C LEU A 54 9.95 11.13 -19.60
N ALA A 55 9.08 10.30 -19.05
CA ALA A 55 8.87 10.23 -17.61
C ALA A 55 10.18 9.92 -16.87
N ILE A 56 10.93 8.91 -17.33
CA ILE A 56 12.23 8.55 -16.75
C ILE A 56 13.25 9.67 -16.88
N LYS A 57 13.32 10.33 -18.03
CA LYS A 57 14.24 11.46 -18.22
C LYS A 57 14.02 12.53 -17.15
N TRP A 58 12.77 12.86 -16.87
CA TRP A 58 12.42 13.87 -15.88
C TRP A 58 12.58 13.37 -14.44
N TYR A 59 12.21 12.12 -14.15
CA TYR A 59 12.47 11.54 -12.82
C TYR A 59 13.97 11.49 -12.51
N ARG A 60 14.81 11.12 -13.50
CA ARG A 60 16.27 11.05 -13.32
C ARG A 60 16.85 12.42 -12.97
N LYS A 61 16.47 13.47 -13.70
CA LYS A 61 16.90 14.83 -13.40
C LYS A 61 16.56 15.26 -11.96
N ALA A 62 15.34 14.97 -11.51
CA ALA A 62 14.92 15.29 -10.15
C ALA A 62 15.60 14.39 -9.10
N ALA A 63 15.81 13.11 -9.41
CA ALA A 63 16.44 12.14 -8.51
C ALA A 63 17.93 12.43 -8.29
N GLU A 64 18.62 12.88 -9.32
CA GLU A 64 20.04 13.31 -9.26
C GLU A 64 20.22 14.56 -8.41
N GLN A 65 19.21 15.42 -8.31
CA GLN A 65 19.17 16.55 -7.38
C GLN A 65 18.81 16.13 -5.93
N GLY A 66 18.66 14.84 -5.65
CA GLY A 66 18.33 14.33 -4.32
C GLY A 66 16.83 14.29 -3.99
N PHE A 67 15.93 14.61 -4.93
CA PHE A 67 14.50 14.64 -4.61
C PHE A 67 13.94 13.23 -4.35
N ALA A 68 13.69 12.90 -3.08
CA ALA A 68 13.36 11.55 -2.60
C ALA A 68 12.16 10.91 -3.33
N ARG A 69 11.11 11.69 -3.59
CA ARG A 69 9.94 11.21 -4.34
C ARG A 69 10.30 10.79 -5.78
N ALA A 70 11.18 11.54 -6.45
CA ALA A 70 11.64 11.18 -7.78
C ALA A 70 12.56 9.95 -7.77
N GLN A 71 13.42 9.83 -6.77
CA GLN A 71 14.24 8.64 -6.56
C GLN A 71 13.35 7.40 -6.37
N ASN A 72 12.33 7.48 -5.52
CA ASN A 72 11.35 6.39 -5.38
C ASN A 72 10.66 6.07 -6.71
N ASN A 73 10.19 7.07 -7.44
CA ASN A 73 9.50 6.86 -8.71
C ASN A 73 10.41 6.24 -9.77
N LEU A 74 11.68 6.63 -9.80
CA LEU A 74 12.69 6.02 -10.67
C LEU A 74 12.94 4.56 -10.29
N GLY A 75 13.00 4.25 -9.00
CA GLY A 75 13.06 2.88 -8.49
C GLY A 75 11.85 2.04 -8.94
N VAL A 76 10.65 2.60 -8.90
CA VAL A 76 9.43 1.94 -9.42
C VAL A 76 9.56 1.66 -10.92
N CYS A 77 10.09 2.61 -11.71
CA CYS A 77 10.28 2.41 -13.14
C CYS A 77 11.25 1.25 -13.44
N TYR A 78 12.37 1.17 -12.73
CA TYR A 78 13.31 0.04 -12.86
C TYR A 78 12.72 -1.28 -12.37
N ARG A 79 11.91 -1.28 -11.31
CA ARG A 79 11.22 -2.48 -10.82
C ARG A 79 10.28 -3.06 -11.87
N ASP A 80 9.52 -2.19 -12.54
CA ASP A 80 8.43 -2.57 -13.44
C ASP A 80 8.89 -2.70 -14.90
N GLY A 81 10.03 -2.10 -15.27
CA GLY A 81 10.51 -2.01 -16.63
C GLY A 81 9.77 -0.94 -17.46
N ALA A 82 9.23 0.11 -16.78
CA ALA A 82 8.48 1.16 -17.42
C ALA A 82 9.41 2.25 -18.00
N GLY A 83 9.58 2.25 -19.32
CA GLY A 83 10.44 3.18 -20.07
C GLY A 83 11.95 2.89 -19.98
N VAL A 84 12.36 1.88 -19.20
CA VAL A 84 13.72 1.32 -19.10
C VAL A 84 13.63 -0.19 -19.00
N PRO A 85 14.70 -0.94 -19.33
CA PRO A 85 14.77 -2.36 -19.03
C PRO A 85 14.53 -2.61 -17.52
N LYS A 86 13.80 -3.68 -17.21
CA LYS A 86 13.55 -4.07 -15.83
C LYS A 86 14.86 -4.44 -15.14
N ASP A 87 15.15 -3.75 -14.05
CA ASP A 87 16.37 -3.95 -13.25
C ASP A 87 16.05 -3.79 -11.76
N PRO A 88 15.74 -4.89 -11.06
CA PRO A 88 15.46 -4.83 -9.62
C PRO A 88 16.64 -4.33 -8.77
N ALA A 89 17.89 -4.54 -9.22
CA ALA A 89 19.06 -4.06 -8.49
C ALA A 89 19.14 -2.53 -8.54
N GLN A 90 18.93 -1.94 -9.72
CA GLN A 90 18.82 -0.49 -9.85
C GLN A 90 17.63 0.08 -9.08
N ALA A 91 16.50 -0.63 -9.06
CA ALA A 91 15.35 -0.22 -8.26
C ALA A 91 15.73 -0.07 -6.77
N VAL A 92 16.45 -1.05 -6.22
CA VAL A 92 16.92 -1.03 -4.84
C VAL A 92 17.88 0.14 -4.57
N VAL A 93 18.79 0.42 -5.49
CA VAL A 93 19.70 1.58 -5.35
C VAL A 93 18.92 2.88 -5.18
N TRP A 94 17.90 3.09 -6.01
CA TRP A 94 17.09 4.31 -5.95
C TRP A 94 16.14 4.34 -4.75
N TYR A 95 15.53 3.21 -4.38
CA TYR A 95 14.73 3.11 -3.16
C TYR A 95 15.56 3.42 -1.93
N ARG A 96 16.80 2.91 -1.84
CA ARG A 96 17.70 3.15 -0.71
C ARG A 96 18.01 4.64 -0.55
N LYS A 97 18.38 5.34 -1.63
CA LYS A 97 18.62 6.79 -1.61
C LYS A 97 17.42 7.57 -1.06
N ALA A 98 16.20 7.22 -1.48
CA ALA A 98 14.99 7.88 -0.98
C ALA A 98 14.64 7.47 0.46
N ALA A 99 14.85 6.20 0.82
CA ALA A 99 14.55 5.65 2.14
C ALA A 99 15.47 6.22 3.24
N GLU A 100 16.73 6.44 2.91
CA GLU A 100 17.72 7.09 3.80
C GLU A 100 17.37 8.55 4.08
N GLN A 101 16.69 9.23 3.17
CA GLN A 101 16.12 10.55 3.39
C GLN A 101 14.81 10.54 4.20
N GLY A 102 14.35 9.39 4.67
CA GLY A 102 13.12 9.26 5.45
C GLY A 102 11.85 9.11 4.62
N TYR A 103 11.91 8.94 3.29
CA TYR A 103 10.71 8.82 2.47
C TYR A 103 9.99 7.48 2.73
N ALA A 104 8.87 7.52 3.43
CA ALA A 104 8.18 6.33 3.95
C ALA A 104 7.81 5.30 2.85
N THR A 105 7.34 5.77 1.69
CA THR A 105 7.02 4.88 0.56
C THR A 105 8.25 4.12 0.06
N ALA A 106 9.41 4.78 0.02
CA ALA A 106 10.66 4.13 -0.39
C ALA A 106 11.17 3.16 0.67
N GLN A 107 11.03 3.49 1.95
CA GLN A 107 11.34 2.59 3.06
C GLN A 107 10.49 1.30 2.96
N TYR A 108 9.19 1.45 2.72
CA TYR A 108 8.31 0.31 2.48
C TYR A 108 8.76 -0.51 1.26
N ASN A 109 9.00 0.13 0.12
CA ASN A 109 9.45 -0.55 -1.10
C ASN A 109 10.77 -1.31 -0.89
N LEU A 110 11.71 -0.72 -0.18
CA LEU A 110 12.99 -1.36 0.15
C LEU A 110 12.77 -2.57 1.09
N GLY A 111 11.89 -2.45 2.07
CA GLY A 111 11.47 -3.57 2.92
C GLY A 111 10.88 -4.73 2.10
N VAL A 112 10.04 -4.42 1.11
CA VAL A 112 9.48 -5.42 0.17
C VAL A 112 10.58 -6.08 -0.66
N CYS A 113 11.59 -5.33 -1.09
CA CYS A 113 12.74 -5.88 -1.83
C CYS A 113 13.50 -6.90 -0.98
N TYR A 114 13.83 -6.57 0.27
CA TYR A 114 14.49 -7.49 1.20
C TYR A 114 13.64 -8.72 1.56
N LYS A 115 12.32 -8.53 1.80
CA LYS A 115 11.40 -9.63 2.08
C LYS A 115 11.40 -10.66 0.96
N ASN A 116 11.44 -10.21 -0.29
CA ASN A 116 11.27 -11.07 -1.46
C ASN A 116 12.59 -11.47 -2.14
N GLY A 117 13.73 -10.89 -1.76
CA GLY A 117 15.01 -11.10 -2.42
C GLY A 117 15.04 -10.52 -3.86
N LYS A 118 14.35 -9.39 -4.10
CA LYS A 118 14.30 -8.75 -5.43
C LYS A 118 15.31 -7.62 -5.52
N GLY A 119 16.36 -7.82 -6.29
CA GLY A 119 17.45 -6.86 -6.46
C GLY A 119 18.45 -6.81 -5.29
N VAL A 120 18.18 -7.54 -4.22
CA VAL A 120 19.06 -7.77 -3.06
C VAL A 120 18.85 -9.19 -2.57
N PRO A 121 19.80 -9.80 -1.85
CA PRO A 121 19.57 -11.06 -1.14
C PRO A 121 18.38 -10.94 -0.20
N LYS A 122 17.61 -12.03 -0.09
CA LYS A 122 16.47 -12.10 0.85
C LYS A 122 16.97 -11.98 2.29
N ASP A 123 16.41 -10.99 3.02
CA ASP A 123 16.76 -10.71 4.41
C ASP A 123 15.53 -10.18 5.15
N ALA A 124 14.92 -11.05 5.95
CA ALA A 124 13.73 -10.73 6.71
C ALA A 124 14.00 -9.69 7.82
N ALA A 125 15.20 -9.72 8.42
CA ALA A 125 15.57 -8.76 9.46
C ALA A 125 15.71 -7.35 8.88
N GLN A 126 16.36 -7.22 7.73
CA GLN A 126 16.43 -5.94 7.00
C GLN A 126 15.03 -5.48 6.55
N ALA A 127 14.17 -6.39 6.11
CA ALA A 127 12.80 -6.03 5.77
C ALA A 127 12.06 -5.41 6.97
N VAL A 128 12.17 -6.01 8.16
CA VAL A 128 11.57 -5.48 9.40
C VAL A 128 12.12 -4.11 9.75
N VAL A 129 13.43 -3.88 9.62
CA VAL A 129 14.03 -2.56 9.89
C VAL A 129 13.37 -1.48 9.03
N TRP A 130 13.23 -1.73 7.73
CA TRP A 130 12.67 -0.76 6.80
C TRP A 130 11.14 -0.61 6.95
N TYR A 131 10.41 -1.70 7.18
CA TYR A 131 8.97 -1.63 7.49
C TYR A 131 8.72 -0.83 8.76
N ARG A 132 9.52 -0.99 9.82
CA ARG A 132 9.37 -0.24 11.06
C ARG A 132 9.53 1.25 10.84
N LYS A 133 10.56 1.69 10.11
CA LYS A 133 10.78 3.10 9.79
C LYS A 133 9.57 3.71 9.04
N ALA A 134 9.00 3.00 8.08
CA ALA A 134 7.82 3.46 7.36
C ALA A 134 6.55 3.41 8.22
N ALA A 135 6.39 2.36 9.04
CA ALA A 135 5.24 2.17 9.93
C ALA A 135 5.15 3.22 11.03
N GLU A 136 6.29 3.63 11.58
CA GLU A 136 6.39 4.71 12.57
C GLU A 136 6.00 6.07 11.99
N GLN A 137 6.17 6.28 10.70
CA GLN A 137 5.67 7.45 9.97
C GLN A 137 4.18 7.34 9.58
N GLY A 138 3.49 6.28 9.98
CA GLY A 138 2.07 6.10 9.70
C GLY A 138 1.76 5.38 8.38
N TYR A 139 2.75 4.84 7.65
CA TYR A 139 2.49 4.16 6.38
C TYR A 139 1.73 2.83 6.62
N ALA A 140 0.44 2.80 6.26
CA ALA A 140 -0.48 1.72 6.63
C ALA A 140 -0.04 0.33 6.11
N ASP A 141 0.45 0.24 4.86
CA ASP A 141 0.93 -1.04 4.33
C ASP A 141 2.18 -1.56 5.05
N ALA A 142 3.06 -0.65 5.50
CA ALA A 142 4.22 -1.03 6.30
C ALA A 142 3.81 -1.48 7.71
N GLN A 143 2.80 -0.84 8.31
CA GLN A 143 2.23 -1.26 9.59
C GLN A 143 1.63 -2.66 9.47
N CYS A 144 0.86 -2.94 8.42
CA CYS A 144 0.30 -4.26 8.16
C CYS A 144 1.40 -5.32 8.00
N ASN A 145 2.43 -5.04 7.17
CA ASN A 145 3.54 -5.98 6.98
C ASN A 145 4.39 -6.18 8.23
N LEU A 146 4.58 -5.14 9.04
CA LEU A 146 5.27 -5.26 10.33
C LEU A 146 4.46 -6.11 11.32
N GLY A 147 3.13 -5.95 11.34
CA GLY A 147 2.22 -6.82 12.08
C GLY A 147 2.38 -8.28 11.69
N TYR A 148 2.42 -8.57 10.39
CA TYR A 148 2.68 -9.91 9.87
C TYR A 148 4.06 -10.46 10.27
N CYS A 149 5.10 -9.64 10.27
CA CYS A 149 6.42 -10.06 10.72
C CYS A 149 6.41 -10.48 12.20
N TYR A 150 5.74 -9.72 13.07
CA TYR A 150 5.59 -10.09 14.47
C TYR A 150 4.70 -11.32 14.69
N GLU A 151 3.66 -11.51 13.88
CA GLU A 151 2.78 -12.68 13.96
C GLU A 151 3.51 -13.97 13.61
N THR A 152 4.35 -13.92 12.59
CA THR A 152 5.06 -15.11 12.07
C THR A 152 6.45 -15.34 12.67
N GLY A 153 7.06 -14.31 13.27
CA GLY A 153 8.45 -14.33 13.69
C GLY A 153 9.45 -14.12 12.54
N ALA A 154 9.01 -13.60 11.40
CA ALA A 154 9.86 -13.39 10.23
C ALA A 154 10.75 -12.16 10.42
N GLY A 155 12.04 -12.36 10.68
CA GLY A 155 13.04 -11.30 10.86
C GLY A 155 12.97 -10.56 12.20
N VAL A 156 12.09 -10.97 13.08
CA VAL A 156 11.89 -10.44 14.43
C VAL A 156 11.32 -11.54 15.32
N PRO A 157 11.62 -11.60 16.64
CA PRO A 157 10.96 -12.53 17.53
C PRO A 157 9.44 -12.43 17.44
N LYS A 158 8.77 -13.59 17.44
CA LYS A 158 7.30 -13.64 17.39
C LYS A 158 6.70 -12.95 18.61
N ASP A 159 5.79 -12.01 18.37
CA ASP A 159 5.07 -11.27 19.40
C ASP A 159 3.66 -10.93 18.90
N LEU A 160 2.69 -11.69 19.35
CA LEU A 160 1.31 -11.58 18.89
C LEU A 160 0.64 -10.28 19.39
N ALA A 161 1.07 -9.76 20.54
CA ALA A 161 0.56 -8.48 21.04
C ALA A 161 1.05 -7.31 20.16
N GLN A 162 2.32 -7.32 19.76
CA GLN A 162 2.84 -6.37 18.79
C GLN A 162 2.17 -6.51 17.43
N ALA A 163 1.94 -7.74 16.96
CA ALA A 163 1.22 -7.97 15.71
C ALA A 163 -0.16 -7.31 15.72
N ALA A 164 -0.96 -7.58 16.75
CA ALA A 164 -2.30 -6.99 16.89
C ALA A 164 -2.27 -5.45 17.00
N ARG A 165 -1.26 -4.88 17.67
CA ARG A 165 -1.06 -3.42 17.77
C ARG A 165 -0.79 -2.79 16.40
N TRP A 166 0.08 -3.39 15.59
CA TRP A 166 0.41 -2.87 14.27
C TRP A 166 -0.74 -3.07 13.28
N TYR A 167 -1.44 -4.21 13.32
CA TYR A 167 -2.66 -4.42 12.55
C TYR A 167 -3.72 -3.38 12.89
N ARG A 168 -3.91 -3.04 14.18
CA ARG A 168 -4.88 -2.02 14.59
C ARG A 168 -4.55 -0.66 13.97
N LYS A 169 -3.30 -0.20 14.06
CA LYS A 169 -2.88 1.08 13.47
C LYS A 169 -3.17 1.14 11.96
N ALA A 170 -2.88 0.07 11.23
CA ALA A 170 -3.17 -0.01 9.80
C ALA A 170 -4.68 -0.11 9.51
N ALA A 171 -5.42 -0.88 10.30
CA ALA A 171 -6.87 -1.09 10.16
C ALA A 171 -7.67 0.19 10.40
N GLU A 172 -7.26 1.00 11.38
CA GLU A 172 -7.86 2.31 11.68
C GLU A 172 -7.67 3.31 10.53
N GLN A 173 -6.60 3.17 9.75
CA GLN A 173 -6.37 3.93 8.51
C GLN A 173 -7.13 3.36 7.29
N GLY A 174 -7.90 2.30 7.47
CA GLY A 174 -8.69 1.70 6.39
C GLY A 174 -7.97 0.60 5.60
N GLN A 175 -6.76 0.18 5.99
CA GLN A 175 -6.04 -0.87 5.26
C GLN A 175 -6.78 -2.21 5.39
N THR A 176 -7.27 -2.72 4.26
CA THR A 176 -8.23 -3.83 4.20
C THR A 176 -7.70 -5.13 4.80
N ILE A 177 -6.46 -5.52 4.43
CA ILE A 177 -5.84 -6.76 4.94
C ILE A 177 -5.63 -6.67 6.45
N ALA A 178 -5.24 -5.50 6.96
CA ALA A 178 -5.06 -5.30 8.39
C ALA A 178 -6.39 -5.35 9.16
N GLN A 179 -7.48 -4.86 8.59
CA GLN A 179 -8.83 -5.01 9.16
C GLN A 179 -9.22 -6.48 9.28
N TYR A 180 -8.99 -7.26 8.23
CA TYR A 180 -9.23 -8.70 8.25
C TYR A 180 -8.38 -9.41 9.31
N ASN A 181 -7.06 -9.15 9.32
CA ASN A 181 -6.14 -9.76 10.28
C ASN A 181 -6.47 -9.38 11.74
N LEU A 182 -6.85 -8.13 11.99
CA LEU A 182 -7.31 -7.70 13.31
C LEU A 182 -8.61 -8.41 13.72
N GLY A 183 -9.52 -8.64 12.78
CA GLY A 183 -10.70 -9.47 12.99
C GLY A 183 -10.34 -10.89 13.41
N ILE A 184 -9.33 -11.49 12.78
CA ILE A 184 -8.79 -12.81 13.19
C ILE A 184 -8.22 -12.75 14.60
N CYS A 185 -7.45 -11.72 14.93
CA CYS A 185 -6.89 -11.54 16.27
C CYS A 185 -7.97 -11.53 17.35
N TYR A 186 -9.02 -10.74 17.17
CA TYR A 186 -10.15 -10.70 18.09
C TYR A 186 -10.96 -11.98 18.15
N LYS A 187 -11.20 -12.65 17.01
CA LYS A 187 -11.93 -13.92 16.95
C LYS A 187 -11.23 -15.02 17.76
N ASN A 188 -9.91 -15.07 17.68
CA ASN A 188 -9.11 -16.12 18.28
C ASN A 188 -8.57 -15.75 19.67
N GLY A 189 -8.55 -14.47 20.05
CA GLY A 189 -7.87 -13.98 21.24
C GLY A 189 -6.36 -13.95 21.07
N THR A 190 -5.88 -13.69 19.84
CA THR A 190 -4.45 -13.74 19.49
C THR A 190 -3.85 -12.35 19.64
N GLY A 191 -3.05 -12.12 20.68
CA GLY A 191 -2.43 -10.82 21.00
C GLY A 191 -3.38 -9.76 21.54
N VAL A 192 -4.67 -10.07 21.61
CA VAL A 192 -5.75 -9.29 22.24
C VAL A 192 -6.71 -10.25 22.94
N PRO A 193 -7.47 -9.81 23.95
CA PRO A 193 -8.57 -10.59 24.51
C PRO A 193 -9.56 -10.99 23.40
N LYS A 194 -10.06 -12.22 23.48
CA LYS A 194 -11.06 -12.73 22.53
C LYS A 194 -12.34 -11.89 22.63
N ASP A 195 -12.76 -11.36 21.49
CA ASP A 195 -13.99 -10.56 21.36
C ASP A 195 -14.59 -10.77 19.97
N THR A 196 -15.62 -11.58 19.91
CA THR A 196 -16.24 -11.94 18.63
C THR A 196 -17.09 -10.81 18.04
N ALA A 197 -17.57 -9.88 18.86
CA ALA A 197 -18.29 -8.69 18.38
C ALA A 197 -17.31 -7.72 17.69
N GLN A 198 -16.14 -7.50 18.28
CA GLN A 198 -15.07 -6.76 17.62
C GLN A 198 -14.59 -7.45 16.34
N ALA A 199 -14.47 -8.78 16.35
CA ALA A 199 -14.12 -9.53 15.15
C ALA A 199 -15.13 -9.28 14.02
N ALA A 200 -16.43 -9.35 14.32
CA ALA A 200 -17.48 -9.07 13.35
C ALA A 200 -17.42 -7.62 12.81
N ALA A 201 -17.15 -6.66 13.68
CA ALA A 201 -17.03 -5.27 13.29
C ALA A 201 -15.85 -5.04 12.32
N TRP A 202 -14.69 -5.63 12.58
CA TRP A 202 -13.52 -5.51 11.73
C TRP A 202 -13.68 -6.28 10.42
N TYR A 203 -14.21 -7.50 10.44
CA TYR A 203 -14.54 -8.23 9.22
C TYR A 203 -15.54 -7.46 8.35
N ARG A 204 -16.56 -6.81 8.94
CA ARG A 204 -17.52 -5.99 8.18
C ARG A 204 -16.84 -4.84 7.45
N ARG A 205 -15.88 -4.16 8.08
CA ARG A 205 -15.11 -3.09 7.43
C ARG A 205 -14.32 -3.61 6.22
N ALA A 206 -13.59 -4.71 6.38
CA ALA A 206 -12.86 -5.33 5.28
C ALA A 206 -13.80 -5.87 4.18
N ALA A 207 -14.90 -6.54 4.57
CA ALA A 207 -15.90 -7.07 3.66
C ALA A 207 -16.60 -5.99 2.81
N ASN A 208 -16.87 -4.83 3.39
CA ASN A 208 -17.41 -3.67 2.68
C ASN A 208 -16.43 -3.07 1.68
N GLN A 209 -15.13 -3.27 1.87
CA GLN A 209 -14.08 -2.91 0.92
C GLN A 209 -13.84 -3.99 -0.14
N GLY A 210 -14.62 -5.08 -0.12
CA GLY A 210 -14.56 -6.13 -1.12
C GLY A 210 -13.66 -7.31 -0.77
N ASP A 211 -13.09 -7.39 0.44
CA ASP A 211 -12.26 -8.54 0.82
C ASP A 211 -13.08 -9.81 0.91
N ALA A 212 -12.79 -10.80 0.05
CA ALA A 212 -13.57 -12.04 -0.07
C ALA A 212 -13.43 -12.94 1.16
N ASP A 213 -12.25 -12.99 1.79
CA ASP A 213 -12.03 -13.78 3.01
C ASP A 213 -12.79 -13.19 4.20
N ALA A 214 -12.85 -11.85 4.29
CA ALA A 214 -13.64 -11.16 5.29
C ALA A 214 -15.14 -11.33 5.07
N GLN A 215 -15.61 -11.29 3.82
CA GLN A 215 -17.02 -11.56 3.46
C GLN A 215 -17.41 -12.97 3.89
N TYR A 216 -16.60 -13.97 3.54
CA TYR A 216 -16.82 -15.33 3.97
C TYR A 216 -16.83 -15.47 5.51
N SER A 217 -15.84 -14.86 6.18
CA SER A 217 -15.72 -14.91 7.63
C SER A 217 -16.92 -14.26 8.33
N LEU A 218 -17.38 -13.12 7.82
CA LEU A 218 -18.56 -12.42 8.33
C LEU A 218 -19.85 -13.26 8.11
N GLY A 219 -19.98 -13.90 6.94
CA GLY A 219 -21.07 -14.84 6.67
C GLY A 219 -21.14 -15.96 7.70
N ARG A 220 -19.99 -16.54 8.05
CA ARG A 220 -19.90 -17.56 9.11
C ARG A 220 -20.33 -17.05 10.48
N LEU A 221 -20.00 -15.82 10.82
CA LEU A 221 -20.42 -15.22 12.09
C LEU A 221 -21.94 -15.06 12.16
N TYR A 222 -22.58 -14.61 11.08
CA TYR A 222 -24.04 -14.54 10.99
C TYR A 222 -24.73 -15.91 10.98
N GLU A 223 -24.16 -16.90 10.29
CA GLU A 223 -24.67 -18.27 10.27
C GLU A 223 -24.74 -18.88 11.67
N ASN A 224 -23.70 -18.64 12.48
CA ASN A 224 -23.55 -19.24 13.80
C ASN A 224 -24.09 -18.36 14.94
N GLY A 225 -24.43 -17.10 14.69
CA GLY A 225 -24.79 -16.16 15.75
C GLY A 225 -23.60 -15.81 16.67
N THR A 226 -22.38 -15.74 16.11
CA THR A 226 -21.16 -15.54 16.89
C THR A 226 -20.73 -14.08 16.82
N GLY A 227 -20.87 -13.33 17.91
CA GLY A 227 -20.54 -11.90 17.97
C GLY A 227 -21.52 -10.99 17.22
N VAL A 228 -22.50 -11.58 16.56
CA VAL A 228 -23.64 -10.94 15.93
C VAL A 228 -24.88 -11.83 16.13
N PRO A 229 -26.10 -11.30 16.13
CA PRO A 229 -27.30 -12.12 16.10
C PRO A 229 -27.29 -13.08 14.91
N LYS A 230 -27.77 -14.32 15.13
CA LYS A 230 -27.87 -15.30 14.04
C LYS A 230 -28.82 -14.79 12.97
N ASP A 231 -28.35 -14.77 11.72
CA ASP A 231 -29.11 -14.31 10.55
C ASP A 231 -28.63 -15.05 9.29
N THR A 232 -29.41 -16.04 8.89
CA THR A 232 -29.10 -16.89 7.74
C THR A 232 -29.23 -16.13 6.41
N ALA A 233 -30.10 -15.13 6.34
CA ALA A 233 -30.24 -14.29 5.14
C ALA A 233 -29.01 -13.41 4.93
N GLN A 234 -28.52 -12.76 6.00
CA GLN A 234 -27.26 -12.03 5.98
C GLN A 234 -26.08 -12.95 5.67
N ALA A 235 -26.04 -14.15 6.27
CA ALA A 235 -24.99 -15.12 5.98
C ALA A 235 -24.93 -15.46 4.49
N ALA A 236 -26.08 -15.81 3.89
CA ALA A 236 -26.20 -16.12 2.46
C ALA A 236 -25.79 -14.94 1.58
N ALA A 237 -26.19 -13.71 1.94
CA ALA A 237 -25.83 -12.51 1.20
C ALA A 237 -24.30 -12.28 1.18
N TRP A 238 -23.62 -12.48 2.31
CA TRP A 238 -22.17 -12.34 2.39
C TRP A 238 -21.44 -13.49 1.69
N TYR A 239 -21.92 -14.73 1.80
CA TYR A 239 -21.37 -15.86 1.05
C TYR A 239 -21.48 -15.64 -0.46
N ARG A 240 -22.60 -15.10 -0.95
CA ARG A 240 -22.79 -14.79 -2.38
C ARG A 240 -21.74 -13.79 -2.86
N LYS A 241 -21.54 -12.69 -2.14
CA LYS A 241 -20.50 -11.69 -2.49
C LYS A 241 -19.10 -12.31 -2.56
N ALA A 242 -18.74 -13.18 -1.61
CA ALA A 242 -17.46 -13.87 -1.63
C ALA A 242 -17.38 -14.89 -2.79
N ALA A 243 -18.45 -15.63 -3.05
CA ALA A 243 -18.53 -16.63 -4.12
C ALA A 243 -18.42 -16.01 -5.51
N ASP A 244 -19.02 -14.82 -5.72
CA ASP A 244 -18.95 -14.05 -6.96
C ASP A 244 -17.49 -13.62 -7.28
N GLN A 245 -16.67 -13.47 -6.24
CA GLN A 245 -15.22 -13.21 -6.37
C GLN A 245 -14.38 -14.50 -6.50
N GLY A 246 -15.02 -15.67 -6.53
CA GLY A 246 -14.34 -16.94 -6.71
C GLY A 246 -13.93 -17.65 -5.42
N HIS A 247 -14.36 -17.16 -4.22
CA HIS A 247 -14.00 -17.78 -2.95
C HIS A 247 -14.59 -19.19 -2.83
N ALA A 248 -13.72 -20.23 -2.86
CA ALA A 248 -14.11 -21.63 -3.00
C ALA A 248 -15.07 -22.11 -1.88
N ASN A 249 -14.73 -21.81 -0.62
CA ASN A 249 -15.53 -22.23 0.53
C ASN A 249 -16.90 -21.51 0.59
N ALA A 250 -16.98 -20.30 0.04
CA ALA A 250 -18.25 -19.58 -0.02
C ALA A 250 -19.21 -20.19 -1.04
N LYS A 251 -18.69 -20.67 -2.18
CA LYS A 251 -19.49 -21.40 -3.19
C LYS A 251 -20.13 -22.67 -2.65
N GLN A 252 -19.48 -23.32 -1.67
CA GLN A 252 -20.02 -24.55 -1.04
C GLN A 252 -21.10 -24.26 0.01
N ARG A 253 -21.34 -23.01 0.36
CA ARG A 253 -22.31 -22.58 1.36
C ARG A 253 -23.60 -22.00 0.77
N LEU A 254 -23.64 -21.87 -0.54
CA LEU A 254 -24.81 -21.43 -1.32
C LEU A 254 -25.60 -22.62 -1.85
#